data_6d9778affe8e58195041828e935c7d48
#
_entry.id   6d9778affe8e58195041828e935c7d48
#
_cell.length_a   1.000
_cell.length_b   1.000
_cell.length_c   1.000
_cell.angle_alpha   90.00
_cell.angle_beta   90.00
_cell.angle_gamma   90.00
#
_symmetry.space_group_name_H-M   'P 1'
#
loop_
_entity.id
_entity.type
_entity.pdbx_description
1 polymer ?
#
loop_
_entity_poly.entity_id
_entity_poly.type
_entity_poly.pdbx_seq_one_letter_code
_entity_poly.pdbx_strand_id
1 'polypeptide(L)'
;LHLLGGIMILLQRYGFPSRLGREEQAIYTYAILERVPVRLFEAGDLALSDLDCCLLVGSVETFEAALSLIGVAIPKPNYYPSILQHTFGRHIWKGVVSDIIRLVNNGVSIFSKPFDVWKQFPGQVFHPGSTPPFLLSMDPDMPVWLSDVICIESEYRCYVLDHRLVACCQYTGEVDDQPDMSVVLDSMMRLSEEESTPCSYVIDFGKTTSGETVLIENGDMFAVGRYQGISDRDYYRCLKARWDELTNKTLLR
;
A
#
# COMPACT_ATOMS: atom_id res chain seq x y z
N LEU A 1 1.41 34.66 22.18
CA LEU A 1 2.38 34.04 21.32
C LEU A 1 1.63 32.99 20.50
N HIS A 2 1.10 33.37 19.32
CA HIS A 2 0.63 32.39 18.34
C HIS A 2 1.88 31.69 17.82
N LEU A 3 2.09 30.44 18.25
CA LEU A 3 2.98 29.51 17.56
C LEU A 3 2.43 29.35 16.15
N LEU A 4 3.18 29.83 15.17
CA LEU A 4 3.04 29.43 13.78
C LEU A 4 3.00 27.90 13.77
N GLY A 5 1.84 27.31 13.46
CA GLY A 5 1.63 25.87 13.43
C GLY A 5 2.52 25.24 12.37
N GLY A 6 3.76 24.97 12.71
CA GLY A 6 4.67 24.19 11.90
C GLY A 6 4.12 22.78 11.76
N ILE A 7 4.12 22.24 10.57
CA ILE A 7 3.77 20.84 10.30
C ILE A 7 4.68 19.96 11.16
N MET A 8 4.12 19.25 12.13
CA MET A 8 4.84 18.25 12.91
C MET A 8 4.64 16.87 12.28
N ILE A 9 5.69 16.07 12.23
CA ILE A 9 5.63 14.68 11.75
C ILE A 9 5.59 13.74 12.95
N LEU A 10 4.61 12.84 12.98
CA LEU A 10 4.51 11.75 13.96
C LEU A 10 5.08 10.49 13.35
N LEU A 11 6.10 9.90 13.98
CA LEU A 11 6.73 8.66 13.53
C LEU A 11 6.59 7.58 14.59
N GLN A 12 6.02 6.45 14.22
CA GLN A 12 5.88 5.29 15.09
C GLN A 12 7.22 4.61 15.30
N ARG A 13 7.44 4.16 16.54
CA ARG A 13 8.55 3.27 16.92
C ARG A 13 8.03 1.86 17.19
N TYR A 14 8.89 0.88 16.99
CA TYR A 14 8.55 -0.54 17.08
C TYR A 14 9.51 -1.31 17.95
N GLY A 15 9.01 -2.35 18.63
CA GLY A 15 9.79 -3.35 19.32
C GLY A 15 10.47 -2.88 20.61
N PHE A 16 11.30 -3.76 21.16
CA PHE A 16 12.14 -3.50 22.34
C PHE A 16 13.57 -4.00 22.07
N PRO A 17 14.62 -3.14 22.15
CA PRO A 17 14.53 -1.68 22.33
C PRO A 17 13.80 -0.98 21.17
N SER A 18 13.11 0.10 21.51
CA SER A 18 12.25 0.82 20.57
C SER A 18 13.07 1.45 19.43
N ARG A 19 12.68 1.21 18.16
CA ARG A 19 13.38 1.69 16.96
C ARG A 19 12.39 2.11 15.88
N LEU A 20 12.86 2.95 14.94
CA LEU A 20 12.13 3.27 13.73
C LEU A 20 12.18 2.12 12.74
N GLY A 21 11.10 1.90 12.01
CA GLY A 21 11.09 1.09 10.81
C GLY A 21 11.84 1.79 9.65
N ARG A 22 11.96 1.12 8.52
CA ARG A 22 12.67 1.65 7.35
C ARG A 22 11.99 2.89 6.79
N GLU A 23 10.69 2.88 6.73
CA GLU A 23 9.84 3.96 6.24
C GLU A 23 9.92 5.19 7.14
N GLU A 24 9.78 4.99 8.44
CA GLU A 24 9.90 6.04 9.45
C GLU A 24 11.31 6.63 9.46
N GLN A 25 12.35 5.80 9.29
CA GLN A 25 13.74 6.27 9.23
C GLN A 25 13.98 7.18 8.02
N ALA A 26 13.40 6.87 6.86
CA ALA A 26 13.49 7.71 5.67
C ALA A 26 12.84 9.10 5.89
N ILE A 27 11.64 9.09 6.49
CA ILE A 27 10.94 10.35 6.82
C ILE A 27 11.65 11.12 7.95
N TYR A 28 12.23 10.41 8.92
CA TYR A 28 13.06 11.05 9.96
C TYR A 28 14.27 11.76 9.35
N THR A 29 14.95 11.10 8.42
CA THR A 29 16.10 11.68 7.70
C THR A 29 15.68 12.94 6.92
N TYR A 30 14.59 12.85 6.16
CA TYR A 30 14.01 14.00 5.48
C TYR A 30 13.70 15.16 6.45
N ALA A 31 13.04 14.86 7.56
CA ALA A 31 12.63 15.85 8.54
C ALA A 31 13.83 16.60 9.16
N ILE A 32 14.91 15.89 9.47
CA ILE A 32 16.14 16.49 9.99
C ILE A 32 16.76 17.45 8.94
N LEU A 33 16.85 17.03 7.68
CA LEU A 33 17.42 17.84 6.61
C LEU A 33 16.62 19.11 6.32
N GLU A 34 15.30 19.00 6.34
CA GLU A 34 14.35 20.10 6.06
C GLU A 34 13.95 20.86 7.34
N ARG A 35 14.48 20.49 8.50
CA ARG A 35 14.19 21.11 9.82
C ARG A 35 12.71 21.08 10.19
N VAL A 36 12.02 20.01 9.82
CA VAL A 36 10.62 19.77 10.19
C VAL A 36 10.57 19.14 11.57
N PRO A 37 9.76 19.65 12.52
CA PRO A 37 9.62 19.05 13.85
C PRO A 37 9.11 17.61 13.77
N VAL A 38 9.70 16.72 14.57
CA VAL A 38 9.34 15.32 14.67
C VAL A 38 8.98 14.96 16.10
N ARG A 39 7.91 14.19 16.27
CA ARG A 39 7.59 13.50 17.53
C ARG A 39 7.60 12.00 17.27
N LEU A 40 8.35 11.27 18.08
CA LEU A 40 8.35 9.82 18.09
C LEU A 40 7.31 9.32 19.09
N PHE A 41 6.58 8.25 18.75
CA PHE A 41 5.55 7.66 19.60
C PHE A 41 5.52 6.14 19.47
N GLU A 42 4.92 5.46 20.44
CA GLU A 42 4.67 4.01 20.39
C GLU A 42 3.19 3.74 20.13
N ALA A 43 2.87 2.58 19.57
CA ALA A 43 1.47 2.20 19.37
C ALA A 43 0.70 2.27 20.70
N GLY A 44 -0.44 2.97 20.71
CA GLY A 44 -1.24 3.21 21.91
C GLY A 44 -1.02 4.57 22.59
N ASP A 45 0.07 5.29 22.30
CA ASP A 45 0.36 6.62 22.84
C ASP A 45 -0.30 7.77 22.06
N LEU A 46 -1.04 7.43 20.99
CA LEU A 46 -1.62 8.42 20.08
C LEU A 46 -2.89 9.05 20.69
N ALA A 47 -2.90 10.36 20.82
CA ALA A 47 -4.05 11.13 21.28
C ALA A 47 -4.62 12.01 20.16
N LEU A 48 -5.91 12.36 20.24
CA LEU A 48 -6.58 13.23 19.25
C LEU A 48 -5.84 14.56 19.05
N SER A 49 -5.33 15.17 20.15
CA SER A 49 -4.56 16.42 20.10
C SER A 49 -3.26 16.32 19.31
N ASP A 50 -2.74 15.11 19.11
CA ASP A 50 -1.51 14.88 18.35
C ASP A 50 -1.76 14.94 16.84
N LEU A 51 -3.01 14.73 16.42
CA LEU A 51 -3.39 14.61 15.01
C LEU A 51 -3.69 15.98 14.36
N ASP A 52 -3.71 17.05 15.13
CA ASP A 52 -3.77 18.40 14.59
C ASP A 52 -2.48 18.80 13.89
N CYS A 53 -2.59 19.20 12.60
CA CYS A 53 -1.48 19.75 11.82
C CYS A 53 -0.27 18.82 11.67
N CYS A 54 -0.44 17.52 11.50
CA CYS A 54 0.65 16.55 11.38
C CYS A 54 0.59 15.70 10.11
N LEU A 55 1.69 15.02 9.85
CA LEU A 55 1.74 13.80 9.03
C LEU A 55 2.00 12.64 9.99
N LEU A 56 1.19 11.58 9.90
CA LEU A 56 1.41 10.34 10.61
C LEU A 56 2.12 9.33 9.69
N VAL A 57 3.17 8.71 10.21
CA VAL A 57 3.84 7.56 9.54
C VAL A 57 3.96 6.43 10.55
N GLY A 58 3.44 5.28 10.20
CA GLY A 58 3.36 4.12 11.07
C GLY A 58 2.71 2.92 10.40
N SER A 59 2.38 1.90 11.19
CA SER A 59 1.71 0.70 10.70
C SER A 59 0.27 0.99 10.24
N VAL A 60 -0.31 0.04 9.49
CA VAL A 60 -1.72 0.11 9.07
C VAL A 60 -2.63 0.29 10.28
N GLU A 61 -2.42 -0.51 11.32
CA GLU A 61 -3.26 -0.50 12.53
C GLU A 61 -3.20 0.87 13.24
N THR A 62 -2.00 1.48 13.30
CA THR A 62 -1.82 2.82 13.87
C THR A 62 -2.52 3.88 13.02
N PHE A 63 -2.45 3.75 11.70
CA PHE A 63 -3.11 4.67 10.78
C PHE A 63 -4.64 4.56 10.89
N GLU A 64 -5.18 3.34 10.94
CA GLU A 64 -6.60 3.08 11.17
C GLU A 64 -7.09 3.65 12.50
N ALA A 65 -6.31 3.46 13.58
CA ALA A 65 -6.61 4.04 14.89
C ALA A 65 -6.65 5.57 14.84
N ALA A 66 -5.70 6.19 14.13
CA ALA A 66 -5.65 7.64 13.95
C ALA A 66 -6.86 8.18 13.19
N LEU A 67 -7.24 7.56 12.08
CA LEU A 67 -8.43 7.95 11.31
C LEU A 67 -9.70 7.78 12.15
N SER A 68 -9.81 6.70 12.91
CA SER A 68 -10.94 6.47 13.82
C SER A 68 -11.05 7.55 14.89
N LEU A 69 -9.92 7.98 15.48
CA LEU A 69 -9.88 9.05 16.49
C LEU A 69 -10.41 10.39 15.96
N ILE A 70 -10.14 10.70 14.69
CA ILE A 70 -10.60 11.94 14.04
C ILE A 70 -11.95 11.78 13.31
N GLY A 71 -12.59 10.62 13.42
CA GLY A 71 -13.89 10.35 12.80
C GLY A 71 -13.88 10.22 11.28
N VAL A 72 -12.73 9.90 10.69
CA VAL A 72 -12.57 9.68 9.26
C VAL A 72 -12.76 8.21 8.94
N ALA A 73 -13.51 7.91 7.88
CA ALA A 73 -13.70 6.54 7.41
C ALA A 73 -12.38 5.97 6.90
N ILE A 74 -12.07 4.73 7.33
CA ILE A 74 -10.88 4.02 6.87
C ILE A 74 -11.06 3.66 5.39
N PRO A 75 -10.14 4.05 4.49
CA PRO A 75 -10.21 3.67 3.09
C PRO A 75 -10.16 2.15 2.93
N LYS A 76 -11.05 1.61 2.10
CA LYS A 76 -10.99 0.19 1.75
C LYS A 76 -9.96 -0.05 0.65
N PRO A 77 -9.23 -1.17 0.69
CA PRO A 77 -8.31 -1.51 -0.39
C PRO A 77 -9.04 -1.73 -1.72
N ASN A 78 -8.51 -1.18 -2.79
CA ASN A 78 -8.96 -1.44 -4.16
C ASN A 78 -7.80 -2.04 -4.96
N TYR A 79 -7.43 -3.28 -4.63
CA TYR A 79 -6.26 -3.95 -5.20
C TYR A 79 -6.33 -4.16 -6.71
N TYR A 80 -7.55 -4.39 -7.23
CA TYR A 80 -7.78 -4.74 -8.63
C TYR A 80 -8.91 -3.89 -9.21
N PRO A 81 -8.64 -2.60 -9.51
CA PRO A 81 -9.63 -1.72 -10.15
C PRO A 81 -10.11 -2.30 -11.46
N SER A 82 -11.43 -2.35 -11.68
CA SER A 82 -12.01 -2.94 -12.89
C SER A 82 -11.58 -2.24 -14.18
N ILE A 83 -11.31 -0.94 -14.11
CA ILE A 83 -10.78 -0.15 -15.24
C ILE A 83 -9.42 -0.63 -15.71
N LEU A 84 -8.65 -1.32 -14.86
CA LEU A 84 -7.35 -1.91 -15.18
C LEU A 84 -7.41 -3.40 -15.55
N GLN A 85 -8.59 -3.99 -15.75
CA GLN A 85 -8.74 -5.42 -16.02
C GLN A 85 -7.89 -5.91 -17.21
N HIS A 86 -7.68 -5.06 -18.21
CA HIS A 86 -6.87 -5.37 -19.39
C HIS A 86 -5.38 -5.59 -19.09
N THR A 87 -4.88 -5.14 -17.92
CA THR A 87 -3.49 -5.29 -17.47
C THR A 87 -3.30 -6.46 -16.51
N PHE A 88 -4.34 -7.20 -16.15
CA PHE A 88 -4.22 -8.27 -15.14
C PHE A 88 -3.34 -9.44 -15.60
N GLY A 89 -3.30 -9.75 -16.90
CA GLY A 89 -2.51 -10.83 -17.45
C GLY A 89 -2.90 -12.24 -16.95
N ARG A 90 -3.96 -12.34 -16.15
CA ARG A 90 -4.50 -13.56 -15.55
C ARG A 90 -5.95 -13.38 -15.15
N HIS A 91 -6.66 -14.47 -14.92
CA HIS A 91 -7.99 -14.39 -14.34
C HIS A 91 -7.90 -14.07 -12.84
N ILE A 92 -8.63 -13.04 -12.41
CA ILE A 92 -8.75 -12.60 -11.01
C ILE A 92 -10.23 -12.49 -10.70
N TRP A 93 -10.67 -13.10 -9.58
CA TRP A 93 -12.08 -13.09 -9.18
C TRP A 93 -12.23 -13.03 -7.67
N LYS A 94 -13.44 -12.73 -7.24
CA LYS A 94 -13.81 -12.73 -5.82
C LYS A 94 -14.25 -14.12 -5.39
N GLY A 95 -13.83 -14.52 -4.20
CA GLY A 95 -14.25 -15.76 -3.57
C GLY A 95 -14.19 -15.62 -2.06
N VAL A 96 -14.20 -16.75 -1.38
CA VAL A 96 -14.10 -16.84 0.09
C VAL A 96 -13.00 -17.83 0.50
N VAL A 97 -12.60 -17.81 1.77
CA VAL A 97 -11.53 -18.67 2.28
C VAL A 97 -11.80 -20.16 2.00
N SER A 98 -13.05 -20.62 2.13
CA SER A 98 -13.41 -22.02 1.81
C SER A 98 -13.19 -22.40 0.35
N ASP A 99 -13.22 -21.43 -0.59
CA ASP A 99 -12.89 -21.70 -1.99
C ASP A 99 -11.39 -21.99 -2.17
N ILE A 100 -10.49 -21.33 -1.42
CA ILE A 100 -9.07 -21.66 -1.45
C ILE A 100 -8.87 -23.13 -1.06
N ILE A 101 -9.46 -23.53 0.06
CA ILE A 101 -9.35 -24.91 0.59
C ILE A 101 -9.90 -25.91 -0.43
N ARG A 102 -11.05 -25.63 -1.03
CA ARG A 102 -11.68 -26.47 -2.05
C ARG A 102 -10.80 -26.63 -3.30
N LEU A 103 -10.25 -25.52 -3.82
CA LEU A 103 -9.38 -25.53 -5.01
C LEU A 103 -8.10 -26.33 -4.76
N VAL A 104 -7.44 -26.09 -3.63
CA VAL A 104 -6.20 -26.79 -3.24
C VAL A 104 -6.45 -28.29 -3.04
N ASN A 105 -7.56 -28.68 -2.42
CA ASN A 105 -7.95 -30.09 -2.25
C ASN A 105 -8.26 -30.76 -3.60
N ASN A 106 -8.69 -29.99 -4.59
CA ASN A 106 -8.93 -30.49 -5.97
C ASN A 106 -7.67 -30.46 -6.85
N GLY A 107 -6.49 -30.22 -6.27
CA GLY A 107 -5.23 -30.24 -7.01
C GLY A 107 -4.88 -28.96 -7.75
N VAL A 108 -5.55 -27.84 -7.46
CA VAL A 108 -5.33 -26.56 -8.12
C VAL A 108 -4.45 -25.65 -7.23
N SER A 109 -3.36 -25.11 -7.80
CA SER A 109 -2.61 -24.03 -7.17
C SER A 109 -3.34 -22.70 -7.42
N ILE A 110 -3.47 -21.87 -6.39
CA ILE A 110 -4.21 -20.61 -6.45
C ILE A 110 -3.49 -19.52 -5.67
N PHE A 111 -3.39 -18.31 -6.23
CA PHE A 111 -2.98 -17.14 -5.46
C PHE A 111 -4.20 -16.55 -4.76
N SER A 112 -4.03 -16.12 -3.51
CA SER A 112 -5.09 -15.43 -2.78
C SER A 112 -4.55 -14.36 -1.84
N LYS A 113 -5.37 -13.33 -1.59
CA LYS A 113 -5.18 -12.28 -0.60
C LYS A 113 -6.53 -11.78 -0.07
N PRO A 114 -6.58 -11.12 1.10
CA PRO A 114 -7.82 -10.51 1.63
C PRO A 114 -8.46 -9.56 0.62
N PHE A 115 -9.81 -9.49 0.61
CA PHE A 115 -10.56 -8.68 -0.36
C PHE A 115 -10.67 -7.21 0.05
N ASP A 116 -11.28 -6.93 1.20
CA ASP A 116 -11.69 -5.58 1.61
C ASP A 116 -11.15 -5.16 3.00
N VAL A 117 -10.16 -5.89 3.49
CA VAL A 117 -9.48 -5.63 4.75
C VAL A 117 -7.97 -5.61 4.55
N TRP A 118 -7.28 -4.77 5.31
CA TRP A 118 -5.84 -4.65 5.23
C TRP A 118 -5.16 -5.81 6.00
N LYS A 119 -4.19 -6.46 5.38
CA LYS A 119 -3.18 -7.33 6.02
C LYS A 119 -3.67 -8.43 6.97
N GLN A 120 -4.85 -9.02 6.77
CA GLN A 120 -5.29 -10.20 7.55
C GLN A 120 -4.35 -11.40 7.33
N PHE A 121 -3.88 -11.58 6.10
CA PHE A 121 -2.76 -12.43 5.73
C PHE A 121 -2.06 -11.87 4.49
N PRO A 122 -0.75 -12.18 4.27
CA PRO A 122 -0.06 -11.73 3.08
C PRO A 122 -0.60 -12.42 1.82
N GLY A 123 -0.64 -11.69 0.70
CA GLY A 123 -0.92 -12.32 -0.60
C GLY A 123 0.10 -13.45 -0.87
N GLN A 124 -0.38 -14.65 -1.17
CA GLN A 124 0.47 -15.81 -1.38
C GLN A 124 -0.18 -16.87 -2.26
N VAL A 125 0.65 -17.77 -2.81
CA VAL A 125 0.19 -18.95 -3.54
C VAL A 125 -0.05 -20.10 -2.56
N PHE A 126 -1.20 -20.74 -2.69
CA PHE A 126 -1.58 -21.94 -2.00
C PHE A 126 -1.45 -23.13 -2.95
N HIS A 127 -0.74 -24.18 -2.54
CA HIS A 127 -0.46 -25.35 -3.36
C HIS A 127 -1.20 -26.58 -2.88
N PRO A 128 -1.52 -27.54 -3.78
CA PRO A 128 -2.09 -28.83 -3.40
C PRO A 128 -1.25 -29.54 -2.35
N GLY A 129 -1.91 -30.14 -1.36
CA GLY A 129 -1.26 -30.87 -0.27
C GLY A 129 -0.58 -29.98 0.79
N SER A 130 -0.68 -28.65 0.70
CA SER A 130 -0.05 -27.71 1.63
C SER A 130 -1.04 -26.62 2.06
N THR A 131 -2.06 -27.00 2.84
CA THR A 131 -2.99 -26.03 3.45
C THR A 131 -2.40 -25.50 4.76
N PRO A 132 -2.04 -24.22 4.86
CA PRO A 132 -1.49 -23.65 6.09
C PRO A 132 -2.51 -23.71 7.24
N PRO A 133 -2.10 -24.07 8.48
CA PRO A 133 -3.01 -24.20 9.62
C PRO A 133 -3.82 -22.92 9.91
N PHE A 134 -3.24 -21.73 9.68
CA PHE A 134 -3.95 -20.47 9.91
C PHE A 134 -5.20 -20.34 9.03
N LEU A 135 -5.16 -20.84 7.79
CA LEU A 135 -6.30 -20.78 6.87
C LEU A 135 -7.50 -21.58 7.38
N LEU A 136 -7.22 -22.70 8.09
CA LEU A 136 -8.26 -23.54 8.70
C LEU A 136 -8.91 -22.91 9.93
N SER A 137 -8.24 -21.91 10.54
CA SER A 137 -8.75 -21.17 11.71
C SER A 137 -9.47 -19.88 11.35
N MET A 138 -9.44 -19.48 10.06
CA MET A 138 -10.14 -18.30 9.58
C MET A 138 -11.63 -18.57 9.35
N ASP A 139 -12.41 -17.49 9.32
CA ASP A 139 -13.80 -17.55 8.87
C ASP A 139 -13.87 -18.11 7.43
N PRO A 140 -14.53 -19.25 7.20
CA PRO A 140 -14.62 -19.84 5.87
C PRO A 140 -15.32 -18.95 4.84
N ASP A 141 -16.17 -18.03 5.29
CA ASP A 141 -16.91 -17.08 4.44
C ASP A 141 -16.21 -15.73 4.31
N MET A 142 -15.00 -15.57 4.89
CA MET A 142 -14.23 -14.34 4.75
C MET A 142 -13.90 -14.07 3.27
N PRO A 143 -14.25 -12.87 2.74
CA PRO A 143 -14.02 -12.53 1.35
C PRO A 143 -12.53 -12.44 1.01
N VAL A 144 -12.15 -13.01 -0.13
CA VAL A 144 -10.79 -13.00 -0.65
C VAL A 144 -10.78 -12.72 -2.16
N TRP A 145 -9.66 -12.19 -2.64
CA TRP A 145 -9.29 -12.26 -4.04
C TRP A 145 -8.66 -13.61 -4.33
N LEU A 146 -9.05 -14.20 -5.44
CA LEU A 146 -8.47 -15.41 -6.02
C LEU A 146 -7.90 -15.06 -7.40
N SER A 147 -6.78 -15.69 -7.76
CA SER A 147 -6.20 -15.49 -9.08
C SER A 147 -5.45 -16.73 -9.54
N ASP A 148 -5.44 -16.94 -10.85
CA ASP A 148 -4.49 -17.87 -11.47
C ASP A 148 -3.07 -17.53 -11.04
N VAL A 149 -2.23 -18.56 -10.93
CA VAL A 149 -0.81 -18.39 -10.62
C VAL A 149 -0.06 -18.11 -11.92
N ILE A 150 0.68 -17.01 -11.95
CA ILE A 150 1.58 -16.65 -13.06
C ILE A 150 3.02 -16.52 -12.56
N CYS A 151 3.98 -16.69 -13.45
CA CYS A 151 5.40 -16.53 -13.12
C CYS A 151 5.81 -15.07 -13.34
N ILE A 152 6.22 -14.40 -12.26
CA ILE A 152 6.74 -13.04 -12.26
C ILE A 152 8.26 -13.12 -12.04
N GLU A 153 9.04 -12.47 -12.91
CA GLU A 153 10.51 -12.41 -12.82
C GLU A 153 10.97 -11.17 -12.03
N SER A 154 10.27 -10.06 -12.20
CA SER A 154 10.60 -8.81 -11.52
C SER A 154 9.34 -8.03 -11.15
N GLU A 155 9.40 -7.27 -10.06
CA GLU A 155 8.28 -6.48 -9.58
C GLU A 155 8.71 -5.05 -9.29
N TYR A 156 7.80 -4.11 -9.58
CA TYR A 156 8.03 -2.67 -9.56
C TYR A 156 6.91 -1.98 -8.83
N ARG A 157 7.25 -1.05 -7.96
CA ARG A 157 6.30 -0.10 -7.34
C ARG A 157 6.40 1.26 -8.01
N CYS A 158 5.31 1.70 -8.61
CA CYS A 158 5.15 3.02 -9.17
C CYS A 158 4.43 3.92 -8.15
N TYR A 159 5.09 4.99 -7.72
CA TYR A 159 4.53 6.01 -6.82
C TYR A 159 3.91 7.11 -7.65
N VAL A 160 2.66 7.44 -7.36
CA VAL A 160 1.89 8.44 -8.11
C VAL A 160 1.44 9.56 -7.18
N LEU A 161 1.61 10.80 -7.62
CA LEU A 161 1.15 12.00 -6.94
C LEU A 161 0.51 12.94 -7.96
N ASP A 162 -0.72 13.39 -7.69
CA ASP A 162 -1.49 14.27 -8.56
C ASP A 162 -1.50 13.76 -10.02
N HIS A 163 -1.78 12.46 -10.19
CA HIS A 163 -1.81 11.73 -11.46
C HIS A 163 -0.48 11.74 -12.25
N ARG A 164 0.64 12.03 -11.57
CA ARG A 164 1.98 12.03 -12.17
C ARG A 164 2.83 10.94 -11.54
N LEU A 165 3.55 10.21 -12.39
CA LEU A 165 4.54 9.26 -11.93
C LEU A 165 5.69 10.00 -11.25
N VAL A 166 5.91 9.70 -9.97
CA VAL A 166 7.00 10.26 -9.15
C VAL A 166 8.24 9.39 -9.24
N ALA A 167 8.05 8.08 -9.12
CA ALA A 167 9.11 7.08 -9.22
C ALA A 167 8.51 5.72 -9.59
N CYS A 168 9.29 4.91 -10.31
CA CYS A 168 9.01 3.49 -10.53
C CYS A 168 10.23 2.70 -10.04
N CYS A 169 10.06 1.93 -8.97
CA CYS A 169 11.15 1.31 -8.22
C CYS A 169 11.03 -0.20 -8.29
N GLN A 170 12.05 -0.87 -8.80
CA GLN A 170 12.15 -2.33 -8.73
C GLN A 170 12.36 -2.77 -7.28
N TYR A 171 11.65 -3.84 -6.85
CA TYR A 171 11.80 -4.37 -5.49
C TYR A 171 12.01 -5.90 -5.44
N THR A 172 11.74 -6.61 -6.52
CA THR A 172 12.15 -8.02 -6.71
C THR A 172 12.73 -8.22 -8.11
N GLY A 173 13.39 -9.35 -8.31
CA GLY A 173 14.00 -9.74 -9.59
C GLY A 173 15.46 -9.34 -9.73
N GLU A 174 16.09 -9.85 -10.80
CA GLU A 174 17.47 -9.52 -11.14
C GLU A 174 17.58 -8.20 -11.91
N VAL A 175 18.76 -7.63 -11.90
CA VAL A 175 19.11 -6.23 -12.09
C VAL A 175 18.72 -5.65 -13.47
N ASP A 176 18.33 -4.36 -13.42
CA ASP A 176 18.20 -3.42 -14.55
C ASP A 176 17.14 -3.70 -15.62
N ASP A 177 16.09 -4.44 -15.26
CA ASP A 177 14.89 -4.53 -16.07
C ASP A 177 13.88 -3.42 -15.71
N GLN A 178 12.99 -3.07 -16.62
CA GLN A 178 11.94 -2.09 -16.39
C GLN A 178 10.60 -2.64 -16.92
N PRO A 179 9.48 -2.25 -16.28
CA PRO A 179 8.17 -2.56 -16.84
C PRO A 179 7.97 -1.80 -18.15
N ASP A 180 7.05 -2.26 -18.98
CA ASP A 180 6.61 -1.47 -20.12
C ASP A 180 5.94 -0.18 -19.61
N MET A 181 6.64 0.94 -19.77
CA MET A 181 6.18 2.24 -19.31
C MET A 181 4.89 2.71 -20.03
N SER A 182 4.58 2.18 -21.22
CA SER A 182 3.31 2.49 -21.89
C SER A 182 2.12 1.88 -21.12
N VAL A 183 2.28 0.67 -20.57
CA VAL A 183 1.28 0.00 -19.72
C VAL A 183 1.11 0.75 -18.39
N VAL A 184 2.23 1.19 -17.78
CA VAL A 184 2.21 1.97 -16.53
C VAL A 184 1.45 3.29 -16.73
N LEU A 185 1.80 4.05 -17.77
CA LEU A 185 1.21 5.37 -18.04
C LEU A 185 -0.26 5.27 -18.47
N ASP A 186 -0.64 4.27 -19.29
CA ASP A 186 -2.05 4.02 -19.63
C ASP A 186 -2.87 3.68 -18.38
N SER A 187 -2.34 2.85 -17.48
CA SER A 187 -3.00 2.51 -16.22
C SER A 187 -3.23 3.74 -15.35
N MET A 188 -2.23 4.60 -15.21
CA MET A 188 -2.34 5.86 -14.46
C MET A 188 -3.38 6.80 -15.10
N MET A 189 -3.38 6.93 -16.41
CA MET A 189 -4.35 7.75 -17.15
C MET A 189 -5.77 7.27 -16.88
N ARG A 190 -6.04 5.97 -16.99
CA ARG A 190 -7.35 5.39 -16.70
C ARG A 190 -7.79 5.61 -15.26
N LEU A 191 -6.88 5.39 -14.30
CA LEU A 191 -7.18 5.67 -12.88
C LEU A 191 -7.49 7.14 -12.64
N SER A 192 -6.87 8.07 -13.38
CA SER A 192 -7.16 9.51 -13.24
C SER A 192 -8.57 9.90 -13.68
N GLU A 193 -9.27 9.06 -14.45
CA GLU A 193 -10.67 9.25 -14.86
C GLU A 193 -11.68 8.80 -13.79
N GLU A 194 -11.22 8.05 -12.77
CA GLU A 194 -12.05 7.56 -11.67
C GLU A 194 -12.04 8.57 -10.51
N GLU A 195 -13.18 9.16 -10.17
CA GLU A 195 -13.32 10.14 -9.07
C GLU A 195 -12.86 9.58 -7.71
N SER A 196 -12.91 8.25 -7.54
CA SER A 196 -12.50 7.58 -6.31
C SER A 196 -10.98 7.37 -6.19
N THR A 197 -10.21 7.70 -7.23
CA THR A 197 -8.75 7.56 -7.20
C THR A 197 -8.13 8.61 -6.29
N PRO A 198 -7.35 8.22 -5.26
CA PRO A 198 -6.69 9.16 -4.38
C PRO A 198 -5.72 10.09 -5.12
N CYS A 199 -5.47 11.28 -4.57
CA CYS A 199 -4.45 12.19 -5.11
C CYS A 199 -3.03 11.59 -5.06
N SER A 200 -2.80 10.62 -4.16
CA SER A 200 -1.53 9.91 -4.05
C SER A 200 -1.79 8.43 -3.76
N TYR A 201 -1.17 7.56 -4.54
CA TYR A 201 -1.34 6.11 -4.48
C TYR A 201 -0.11 5.38 -5.04
N VAL A 202 -0.09 4.06 -4.93
CA VAL A 202 0.91 3.20 -5.56
C VAL A 202 0.26 2.19 -6.50
N ILE A 203 0.96 1.83 -7.56
CA ILE A 203 0.60 0.71 -8.44
C ILE A 203 1.81 -0.20 -8.55
N ASP A 204 1.61 -1.47 -8.28
CA ASP A 204 2.64 -2.47 -8.43
C ASP A 204 2.44 -3.26 -9.73
N PHE A 205 3.48 -3.32 -10.52
CA PHE A 205 3.53 -4.10 -11.76
C PHE A 205 4.54 -5.22 -11.66
N GLY A 206 4.25 -6.33 -12.31
CA GLY A 206 5.18 -7.43 -12.50
C GLY A 206 5.53 -7.61 -13.96
N LYS A 207 6.75 -8.05 -14.23
CA LYS A 207 7.14 -8.52 -15.54
C LYS A 207 7.15 -10.04 -15.53
N THR A 208 6.39 -10.64 -16.44
CA THR A 208 6.29 -12.09 -16.56
C THR A 208 7.49 -12.68 -17.31
N THR A 209 7.67 -13.99 -17.22
CA THR A 209 8.68 -14.74 -18.02
C THR A 209 8.50 -14.60 -19.54
N SER A 210 7.31 -14.21 -20.01
CA SER A 210 7.06 -13.87 -21.42
C SER A 210 7.40 -12.41 -21.77
N GLY A 211 7.83 -11.61 -20.78
CA GLY A 211 8.18 -10.20 -20.95
C GLY A 211 6.99 -9.23 -20.87
N GLU A 212 5.77 -9.74 -20.59
CA GLU A 212 4.59 -8.89 -20.44
C GLU A 212 4.59 -8.15 -19.10
N THR A 213 4.21 -6.88 -19.12
CA THR A 213 3.95 -6.10 -17.90
C THR A 213 2.51 -6.27 -17.47
N VAL A 214 2.30 -6.77 -16.25
CA VAL A 214 0.98 -7.06 -15.68
C VAL A 214 0.78 -6.39 -14.34
N LEU A 215 -0.46 -6.05 -14.01
CA LEU A 215 -0.80 -5.48 -12.70
C LEU A 215 -0.62 -6.54 -11.60
N ILE A 216 0.18 -6.23 -10.59
CA ILE A 216 0.27 -7.00 -9.33
C ILE A 216 -0.85 -6.54 -8.40
N GLU A 217 -0.87 -5.25 -8.06
CA GLU A 217 -1.90 -4.64 -7.25
C GLU A 217 -1.89 -3.11 -7.36
N ASN A 218 -3.03 -2.50 -7.05
CA ASN A 218 -3.13 -1.09 -6.77
C ASN A 218 -3.26 -0.89 -5.24
N GLY A 219 -2.61 0.11 -4.69
CA GLY A 219 -2.56 0.36 -3.24
C GLY A 219 -2.72 1.84 -2.88
N ASP A 220 -3.17 2.09 -1.66
CA ASP A 220 -3.23 3.43 -1.09
C ASP A 220 -1.83 3.92 -0.68
N MET A 221 -1.65 5.23 -0.53
CA MET A 221 -0.37 5.84 -0.14
C MET A 221 -0.24 6.04 1.38
N PHE A 222 -0.93 5.29 2.22
CA PHE A 222 -0.67 5.22 3.65
C PHE A 222 -0.07 3.87 4.06
N ALA A 223 0.80 3.86 5.07
CA ALA A 223 1.47 2.65 5.59
C ALA A 223 2.08 1.77 4.47
N VAL A 224 2.57 2.39 3.41
CA VAL A 224 3.12 1.74 2.22
C VAL A 224 4.64 1.67 2.30
N GLY A 225 5.24 0.56 1.84
CA GLY A 225 6.69 0.37 1.84
C GLY A 225 7.42 1.34 0.90
N ARG A 226 8.58 1.82 1.36
CA ARG A 226 9.52 2.61 0.56
C ARG A 226 10.57 1.71 -0.08
N TYR A 227 10.76 1.81 -1.38
CA TYR A 227 11.80 1.09 -2.11
C TYR A 227 12.93 2.02 -2.58
N GLN A 228 14.09 1.44 -2.89
CA GLN A 228 15.19 2.18 -3.47
C GLN A 228 14.77 2.74 -4.84
N GLY A 229 15.10 4.01 -5.11
CA GLY A 229 14.73 4.70 -6.36
C GLY A 229 13.80 5.89 -6.14
N ILE A 230 13.00 5.91 -5.05
CA ILE A 230 12.28 7.13 -4.66
C ILE A 230 13.11 7.93 -3.63
N SER A 231 13.20 9.25 -3.80
CA SER A 231 13.85 10.11 -2.81
C SER A 231 13.01 10.22 -1.53
N ASP A 232 13.66 10.47 -0.37
CA ASP A 232 12.95 10.68 0.90
C ASP A 232 11.99 11.87 0.81
N ARG A 233 12.35 12.91 0.05
CA ARG A 233 11.52 14.08 -0.19
C ARG A 233 10.26 13.75 -0.99
N ASP A 234 10.39 12.98 -2.05
CA ASP A 234 9.25 12.62 -2.89
C ASP A 234 8.34 11.62 -2.18
N TYR A 235 8.92 10.68 -1.43
CA TYR A 235 8.16 9.78 -0.58
C TYR A 235 7.37 10.54 0.49
N TYR A 236 8.00 11.51 1.16
CA TYR A 236 7.30 12.43 2.07
C TYR A 236 6.13 13.16 1.38
N ARG A 237 6.35 13.73 0.19
CA ARG A 237 5.31 14.45 -0.55
C ARG A 237 4.10 13.55 -0.87
N CYS A 238 4.34 12.33 -1.28
CA CYS A 238 3.27 11.36 -1.56
C CYS A 238 2.46 11.02 -0.28
N LEU A 239 3.15 10.69 0.82
CA LEU A 239 2.49 10.41 2.11
C LEU A 239 1.71 11.62 2.63
N LYS A 240 2.31 12.81 2.55
CA LYS A 240 1.70 14.04 3.04
C LYS A 240 0.45 14.42 2.25
N ALA A 241 0.49 14.32 0.93
CA ALA A 241 -0.67 14.60 0.09
C ALA A 241 -1.85 13.68 0.43
N ARG A 242 -1.58 12.38 0.61
CA ARG A 242 -2.63 11.43 0.99
C ARG A 242 -3.19 11.68 2.39
N TRP A 243 -2.32 12.00 3.36
CA TRP A 243 -2.76 12.35 4.71
C TRP A 243 -3.64 13.60 4.72
N ASP A 244 -3.25 14.65 3.97
CA ASP A 244 -4.03 15.88 3.86
C ASP A 244 -5.39 15.65 3.22
N GLU A 245 -5.45 14.84 2.17
CA GLU A 245 -6.70 14.47 1.50
C GLU A 245 -7.65 13.74 2.48
N LEU A 246 -7.15 12.74 3.20
CA LEU A 246 -7.95 11.96 4.17
C LEU A 246 -8.44 12.81 5.34
N THR A 247 -7.63 13.75 5.80
CA THR A 247 -7.98 14.60 6.95
C THR A 247 -8.63 15.92 6.56
N ASN A 248 -9.01 16.12 5.29
CA ASN A 248 -9.59 17.35 4.73
C ASN A 248 -8.75 18.62 4.97
N LYS A 249 -7.43 18.48 5.20
CA LYS A 249 -6.55 19.63 5.42
C LYS A 249 -6.24 20.39 4.11
N THR A 250 -6.54 19.81 2.97
CA THR A 250 -6.36 20.44 1.64
C THR A 250 -7.36 21.57 1.39
N LEU A 251 -8.54 21.56 2.06
CA LEU A 251 -9.58 22.57 1.88
C LEU A 251 -9.33 23.89 2.62
N LEU A 252 -8.24 23.99 3.39
CA LEU A 252 -7.91 25.16 4.21
C LEU A 252 -6.72 25.99 3.69
N ARG A 253 -6.34 25.78 2.41
CA ARG A 253 -5.26 26.54 1.75
C ARG A 253 -5.78 27.53 0.73
#